data_aa467510b29bd663386ac17c597465ef
#
_entry.id   aa467510b29bd663386ac17c597465ef
#
_cell.length_a   1.000
_cell.length_b   1.000
_cell.length_c   1.000
_cell.angle_alpha   90.00
_cell.angle_beta   90.00
_cell.angle_gamma   90.00
#
_symmetry.space_group_name_H-M   'P 1'
#
loop_
_entity.id
_entity.type
_entity.pdbx_description
1 polymer ?
#
loop_
_entity_poly.entity_id
_entity_poly.type
_entity_poly.pdbx_seq_one_letter_code
_entity_poly.pdbx_strand_id
1 'polypeptide(L)'
;MLILACLPIGDSRDASAHLIQSIQQVQYVAAEDSRKFARLCQDLNIKHNAKVISFFEGNESEKIEELTNLLKSQKDVLVATDAGAPGISDPGYRLIRAALQSNVEIKVLPGPSAVTTALLLSGLPTDRFCFEGFPPRTQGARAKWFEELAQQERTVIFFEAPHRITECLVDAGAAFGLDRSGAICREMSKHYEEVVRGSIAELITWAKSKEILGEITVVLAGFDPASRQIADEDLIKMVFELEEIGESRKEAIAQVAKKYAVAKRVVFDAMVTYKSEDKI
;
A
#
# COMPACT_ATOMS: atom_id res chain seq x y z
N MET A 1 -30.19 -4.89 -1.93
CA MET A 1 -28.96 -4.80 -1.12
C MET A 1 -27.76 -4.72 -2.06
N LEU A 2 -26.75 -3.91 -1.73
CA LEU A 2 -25.45 -3.90 -2.42
C LEU A 2 -24.48 -4.86 -1.74
N ILE A 3 -23.96 -5.83 -2.49
CA ILE A 3 -23.03 -6.85 -1.98
C ILE A 3 -21.64 -6.60 -2.60
N LEU A 4 -20.68 -6.25 -1.76
CA LEU A 4 -19.28 -6.07 -2.19
C LEU A 4 -18.55 -7.39 -1.98
N ALA A 5 -18.13 -8.04 -3.06
CA ALA A 5 -17.54 -9.37 -3.01
C ALA A 5 -16.00 -9.28 -3.13
N CYS A 6 -15.30 -9.65 -2.05
CA CYS A 6 -13.84 -9.83 -2.16
C CYS A 6 -13.56 -11.15 -2.89
N LEU A 7 -12.87 -11.06 -4.03
CA LEU A 7 -12.53 -12.19 -4.89
C LEU A 7 -11.13 -12.72 -4.61
N PRO A 8 -10.82 -13.96 -5.01
CA PRO A 8 -9.46 -14.48 -5.02
C PRO A 8 -8.49 -13.56 -5.77
N ILE A 9 -7.26 -13.44 -5.28
CA ILE A 9 -6.20 -12.64 -5.91
C ILE A 9 -5.30 -13.45 -6.86
N GLY A 10 -5.50 -14.76 -6.89
CA GLY A 10 -4.73 -15.67 -7.75
C GLY A 10 -5.36 -17.07 -7.78
N ASP A 11 -5.37 -17.77 -6.66
CA ASP A 11 -5.92 -19.12 -6.56
C ASP A 11 -7.43 -19.07 -6.30
N SER A 12 -8.23 -19.66 -7.19
CA SER A 12 -9.69 -19.71 -7.02
C SER A 12 -10.13 -20.44 -5.75
N ARG A 13 -9.30 -21.34 -5.18
CA ARG A 13 -9.57 -22.05 -3.93
C ARG A 13 -9.65 -21.13 -2.71
N ASP A 14 -9.13 -19.91 -2.81
CA ASP A 14 -9.25 -18.88 -1.77
C ASP A 14 -10.66 -18.25 -1.71
N ALA A 15 -11.55 -18.63 -2.63
CA ALA A 15 -12.93 -18.19 -2.62
C ALA A 15 -13.68 -18.71 -1.38
N SER A 16 -14.33 -17.82 -0.64
CA SER A 16 -15.14 -18.23 0.51
C SER A 16 -16.39 -18.99 0.07
N ALA A 17 -16.86 -19.94 0.89
CA ALA A 17 -18.13 -20.62 0.66
C ALA A 17 -19.30 -19.63 0.56
N HIS A 18 -19.24 -18.52 1.31
CA HIS A 18 -20.24 -17.47 1.28
C HIS A 18 -20.25 -16.70 -0.05
N LEU A 19 -19.07 -16.45 -0.64
CA LEU A 19 -18.96 -15.86 -1.99
C LEU A 19 -19.64 -16.75 -3.02
N ILE A 20 -19.32 -18.07 -3.01
CA ILE A 20 -19.90 -19.05 -3.93
C ILE A 20 -21.43 -19.05 -3.84
N GLN A 21 -21.95 -19.14 -2.61
CA GLN A 21 -23.40 -19.12 -2.38
C GLN A 21 -24.04 -17.81 -2.83
N SER A 22 -23.41 -16.67 -2.58
CA SER A 22 -23.96 -15.36 -2.96
C SER A 22 -24.04 -15.21 -4.48
N ILE A 23 -23.01 -15.65 -5.22
CA ILE A 23 -23.03 -15.64 -6.70
C ILE A 23 -24.18 -16.50 -7.25
N GLN A 24 -24.45 -17.65 -6.64
CA GLN A 24 -25.54 -18.55 -7.08
C GLN A 24 -26.94 -17.94 -6.88
N GLN A 25 -27.09 -17.06 -5.88
CA GLN A 25 -28.41 -16.55 -5.46
C GLN A 25 -28.73 -15.16 -5.99
N VAL A 26 -27.70 -14.34 -6.26
CA VAL A 26 -27.89 -12.93 -6.66
C VAL A 26 -28.54 -12.83 -8.04
N GLN A 27 -29.32 -11.75 -8.24
CA GLN A 27 -30.02 -11.49 -9.51
C GLN A 27 -29.15 -10.69 -10.50
N TYR A 28 -28.28 -9.83 -9.98
CA TYR A 28 -27.42 -8.93 -10.78
C TYR A 28 -25.99 -8.98 -10.27
N VAL A 29 -25.04 -9.03 -11.21
CA VAL A 29 -23.60 -8.91 -10.92
C VAL A 29 -23.06 -7.73 -11.71
N ALA A 30 -22.50 -6.75 -11.02
CA ALA A 30 -21.70 -5.68 -11.61
C ALA A 30 -20.24 -6.18 -11.65
N ALA A 31 -19.78 -6.64 -12.81
CA ALA A 31 -18.44 -7.22 -13.00
C ALA A 31 -17.53 -6.24 -13.72
N GLU A 32 -16.27 -6.12 -13.25
CA GLU A 32 -15.25 -5.29 -13.90
C GLU A 32 -14.89 -5.87 -15.27
N ASP A 33 -14.47 -7.12 -15.35
CA ASP A 33 -14.37 -7.89 -16.59
C ASP A 33 -15.30 -9.11 -16.52
N SER A 34 -16.37 -9.09 -17.32
CA SER A 34 -17.35 -10.18 -17.38
C SER A 34 -16.73 -11.53 -17.79
N ARG A 35 -15.65 -11.53 -18.55
CA ARG A 35 -14.94 -12.75 -18.98
C ARG A 35 -14.15 -13.34 -17.82
N LYS A 36 -13.47 -12.50 -17.00
CA LYS A 36 -12.76 -12.96 -15.81
C LYS A 36 -13.75 -13.49 -14.77
N PHE A 37 -14.89 -12.79 -14.57
CA PHE A 37 -15.96 -13.27 -13.70
C PHE A 37 -16.51 -14.63 -14.18
N ALA A 38 -16.77 -14.79 -15.47
CA ALA A 38 -17.25 -16.06 -16.04
C ALA A 38 -16.22 -17.18 -15.83
N ARG A 39 -14.92 -16.89 -16.00
CA ARG A 39 -13.83 -17.85 -15.76
C ARG A 39 -13.79 -18.26 -14.28
N LEU A 40 -13.87 -17.31 -13.34
CA LEU A 40 -13.93 -17.62 -11.90
C LEU A 40 -15.12 -18.55 -11.59
N CYS A 41 -16.31 -18.28 -12.14
CA CYS A 41 -17.46 -19.14 -11.97
C CYS A 41 -17.22 -20.56 -12.52
N GLN A 42 -16.53 -20.67 -13.67
CA GLN A 42 -16.15 -21.96 -14.25
C GLN A 42 -15.17 -22.72 -13.35
N ASP A 43 -14.11 -22.06 -12.89
CA ASP A 43 -13.06 -22.64 -12.04
C ASP A 43 -13.65 -23.14 -10.70
N LEU A 44 -14.67 -22.45 -10.18
CA LEU A 44 -15.39 -22.81 -8.95
C LEU A 44 -16.62 -23.71 -9.16
N ASN A 45 -16.92 -24.12 -10.41
CA ASN A 45 -18.12 -24.87 -10.76
C ASN A 45 -19.43 -24.18 -10.32
N ILE A 46 -19.46 -22.84 -10.37
CA ILE A 46 -20.66 -22.06 -9.99
C ILE A 46 -21.59 -21.95 -11.18
N LYS A 47 -22.84 -22.38 -10.99
CA LYS A 47 -23.94 -22.11 -11.92
C LYS A 47 -24.79 -20.98 -11.35
N HIS A 48 -25.01 -19.92 -12.13
CA HIS A 48 -25.83 -18.77 -11.72
C HIS A 48 -26.76 -18.32 -12.85
N ASN A 49 -27.83 -17.64 -12.50
CA ASN A 49 -28.79 -17.02 -13.43
C ASN A 49 -28.69 -15.47 -13.36
N ALA A 50 -27.66 -14.93 -12.73
CA ALA A 50 -27.50 -13.50 -12.58
C ALA A 50 -27.28 -12.81 -13.93
N LYS A 51 -27.93 -11.65 -14.12
CA LYS A 51 -27.62 -10.74 -15.22
C LYS A 51 -26.29 -10.03 -14.90
N VAL A 52 -25.29 -10.27 -15.72
CA VAL A 52 -23.96 -9.61 -15.58
C VAL A 52 -24.00 -8.27 -16.31
N ILE A 53 -23.62 -7.22 -15.59
CA ILE A 53 -23.50 -5.82 -16.07
C ILE A 53 -22.03 -5.47 -16.01
N SER A 54 -21.46 -4.96 -17.12
CA SER A 54 -20.09 -4.47 -17.13
C SER A 54 -19.97 -3.19 -16.31
N PHE A 55 -19.03 -3.16 -15.35
CA PHE A 55 -18.84 -2.07 -14.41
C PHE A 55 -17.36 -1.88 -14.09
N PHE A 56 -16.67 -1.04 -14.84
CA PHE A 56 -15.24 -0.75 -14.73
C PHE A 56 -14.99 0.77 -14.64
N GLU A 57 -13.78 1.17 -14.29
CA GLU A 57 -13.43 2.57 -14.07
C GLU A 57 -13.90 3.52 -15.19
N GLY A 58 -13.75 3.09 -16.46
CA GLY A 58 -14.12 3.90 -17.62
C GLY A 58 -15.62 4.10 -17.83
N ASN A 59 -16.50 3.24 -17.27
CA ASN A 59 -17.95 3.35 -17.38
C ASN A 59 -18.67 3.52 -16.02
N GLU A 60 -17.93 3.54 -14.92
CA GLU A 60 -18.49 3.60 -13.56
C GLU A 60 -19.52 4.72 -13.43
N SER A 61 -19.20 5.95 -13.90
CA SER A 61 -20.09 7.10 -13.77
C SER A 61 -21.43 6.92 -14.50
N GLU A 62 -21.43 6.27 -15.66
CA GLU A 62 -22.65 6.00 -16.44
C GLU A 62 -23.50 4.89 -15.79
N LYS A 63 -22.85 3.90 -15.18
CA LYS A 63 -23.50 2.72 -14.60
C LYS A 63 -24.07 2.94 -13.20
N ILE A 64 -23.61 3.96 -12.47
CA ILE A 64 -24.06 4.23 -11.10
C ILE A 64 -25.59 4.42 -11.05
N GLU A 65 -26.16 5.18 -11.98
CA GLU A 65 -27.60 5.40 -12.01
C GLU A 65 -28.40 4.11 -12.26
N GLU A 66 -27.99 3.32 -13.26
CA GLU A 66 -28.59 2.00 -13.55
C GLU A 66 -28.56 1.09 -12.34
N LEU A 67 -27.40 0.92 -11.72
CA LEU A 67 -27.21 0.04 -10.56
C LEU A 67 -27.96 0.55 -9.32
N THR A 68 -27.97 1.87 -9.08
CA THR A 68 -28.69 2.48 -7.96
C THR A 68 -30.22 2.29 -8.13
N ASN A 69 -30.75 2.39 -9.35
CA ASN A 69 -32.17 2.16 -9.62
C ASN A 69 -32.57 0.68 -9.39
N LEU A 70 -31.70 -0.27 -9.73
CA LEU A 70 -31.90 -1.69 -9.37
C LEU A 70 -31.95 -1.87 -7.86
N LEU A 71 -31.02 -1.27 -7.13
CA LEU A 71 -30.95 -1.34 -5.67
C LEU A 71 -32.19 -0.73 -5.00
N LYS A 72 -32.65 0.44 -5.46
CA LYS A 72 -33.89 1.10 -5.00
C LYS A 72 -35.12 0.24 -5.27
N SER A 73 -35.11 -0.56 -6.34
CA SER A 73 -36.17 -1.52 -6.68
C SER A 73 -36.04 -2.83 -5.89
N GLN A 74 -35.30 -2.82 -4.78
CA GLN A 74 -35.09 -3.96 -3.88
C GLN A 74 -34.45 -5.17 -4.57
N LYS A 75 -33.65 -4.95 -5.61
CA LYS A 75 -32.84 -5.98 -6.24
C LYS A 75 -31.48 -6.06 -5.57
N ASP A 76 -30.94 -7.27 -5.44
CA ASP A 76 -29.60 -7.48 -4.96
C ASP A 76 -28.61 -7.35 -6.12
N VAL A 77 -27.57 -6.54 -5.91
CA VAL A 77 -26.46 -6.33 -6.85
C VAL A 77 -25.17 -6.73 -6.16
N LEU A 78 -24.47 -7.70 -6.73
CA LEU A 78 -23.13 -8.10 -6.29
C LEU A 78 -22.08 -7.40 -7.16
N VAL A 79 -21.14 -6.71 -6.55
CA VAL A 79 -19.98 -6.10 -7.23
C VAL A 79 -18.81 -7.05 -7.16
N ALA A 80 -18.28 -7.40 -8.33
CA ALA A 80 -17.15 -8.30 -8.51
C ALA A 80 -16.07 -7.59 -9.34
N THR A 81 -14.95 -7.22 -8.72
CA THR A 81 -13.75 -6.73 -9.39
C THR A 81 -12.93 -7.89 -9.97
N ASP A 82 -11.88 -7.60 -10.70
CA ASP A 82 -11.03 -8.64 -11.29
C ASP A 82 -10.35 -9.51 -10.24
N ALA A 83 -10.01 -8.91 -9.08
CA ALA A 83 -9.38 -9.57 -7.93
C ALA A 83 -9.57 -8.73 -6.67
N GLY A 84 -9.47 -9.32 -5.47
CA GLY A 84 -9.49 -8.60 -4.21
C GLY A 84 -10.81 -7.90 -3.89
N ALA A 85 -10.75 -6.72 -3.29
CA ALA A 85 -11.90 -6.03 -2.72
C ALA A 85 -12.37 -4.85 -3.59
N PRO A 86 -13.65 -4.80 -3.99
CA PRO A 86 -14.21 -3.66 -4.72
C PRO A 86 -13.98 -2.33 -3.99
N GLY A 87 -13.58 -1.30 -4.76
CA GLY A 87 -13.31 0.04 -4.24
C GLY A 87 -11.91 0.26 -3.64
N ILE A 88 -11.06 -0.76 -3.60
CA ILE A 88 -9.67 -0.67 -3.15
C ILE A 88 -8.74 -0.74 -4.38
N SER A 89 -8.39 0.39 -4.95
CA SER A 89 -7.69 0.54 -6.24
C SER A 89 -8.46 0.01 -7.46
N ASP A 90 -9.72 -0.32 -7.27
CA ASP A 90 -10.65 -0.89 -8.24
C ASP A 90 -11.95 -0.08 -8.26
N PRO A 91 -12.85 -0.25 -9.26
CA PRO A 91 -14.14 0.40 -9.28
C PRO A 91 -15.02 -0.02 -8.09
N GLY A 92 -15.93 0.87 -7.68
CA GLY A 92 -16.92 0.57 -6.64
C GLY A 92 -17.12 1.65 -5.59
N TYR A 93 -16.10 2.46 -5.27
CA TYR A 93 -16.23 3.51 -4.24
C TYR A 93 -17.40 4.47 -4.51
N ARG A 94 -17.57 4.92 -5.75
CA ARG A 94 -18.67 5.83 -6.11
C ARG A 94 -20.04 5.16 -5.99
N LEU A 95 -20.14 3.87 -6.35
CA LEU A 95 -21.36 3.10 -6.19
C LEU A 95 -21.71 2.89 -4.71
N ILE A 96 -20.71 2.60 -3.85
CA ILE A 96 -20.87 2.55 -2.39
C ILE A 96 -21.47 3.87 -1.88
N ARG A 97 -20.91 5.00 -2.28
CA ARG A 97 -21.41 6.34 -1.90
C ARG A 97 -22.85 6.55 -2.35
N ALA A 98 -23.20 6.20 -3.59
CA ALA A 98 -24.55 6.35 -4.14
C ALA A 98 -25.57 5.44 -3.41
N ALA A 99 -25.18 4.23 -3.06
CA ALA A 99 -26.01 3.29 -2.30
C ALA A 99 -26.32 3.84 -0.90
N LEU A 100 -25.30 4.34 -0.18
CA LEU A 100 -25.47 4.97 1.14
C LEU A 100 -26.39 6.20 1.08
N GLN A 101 -26.19 7.08 0.11
CA GLN A 101 -27.07 8.25 -0.10
C GLN A 101 -28.54 7.86 -0.41
N SER A 102 -28.74 6.67 -0.93
CA SER A 102 -30.06 6.11 -1.24
C SER A 102 -30.63 5.22 -0.13
N ASN A 103 -30.00 5.19 1.05
CA ASN A 103 -30.37 4.33 2.19
C ASN A 103 -30.44 2.83 1.82
N VAL A 104 -29.61 2.39 0.88
CA VAL A 104 -29.51 0.97 0.49
C VAL A 104 -28.58 0.26 1.47
N GLU A 105 -29.01 -0.90 1.93
CA GLU A 105 -28.19 -1.78 2.75
C GLU A 105 -26.96 -2.27 1.97
N ILE A 106 -25.77 -2.22 2.63
CA ILE A 106 -24.51 -2.67 2.08
C ILE A 106 -24.01 -3.86 2.90
N LYS A 107 -23.61 -4.90 2.20
CA LYS A 107 -22.97 -6.09 2.77
C LYS A 107 -21.61 -6.30 2.12
N VAL A 108 -20.61 -6.65 2.92
CA VAL A 108 -19.29 -7.06 2.42
C VAL A 108 -19.16 -8.57 2.63
N LEU A 109 -18.70 -9.26 1.61
CA LEU A 109 -18.21 -10.63 1.70
C LEU A 109 -16.70 -10.57 1.86
N PRO A 110 -16.16 -10.73 3.08
CA PRO A 110 -14.73 -10.64 3.31
C PRO A 110 -14.00 -11.78 2.61
N GLY A 111 -12.77 -11.51 2.18
CA GLY A 111 -11.97 -12.46 1.44
C GLY A 111 -10.52 -12.00 1.26
N PRO A 112 -9.79 -12.59 0.31
CA PRO A 112 -8.38 -12.28 0.05
C PRO A 112 -8.13 -10.79 -0.23
N SER A 113 -6.94 -10.33 0.15
CA SER A 113 -6.48 -8.96 -0.11
C SER A 113 -4.98 -8.96 -0.39
N ALA A 114 -4.58 -8.42 -1.53
CA ALA A 114 -3.17 -8.28 -1.90
C ALA A 114 -2.39 -7.41 -0.89
N VAL A 115 -3.04 -6.41 -0.28
CA VAL A 115 -2.44 -5.52 0.71
C VAL A 115 -1.99 -6.29 1.95
N THR A 116 -2.91 -7.01 2.59
CA THR A 116 -2.60 -7.76 3.82
C THR A 116 -1.75 -9.00 3.54
N THR A 117 -1.94 -9.66 2.39
CA THR A 117 -1.11 -10.79 1.98
C THR A 117 0.34 -10.36 1.79
N ALA A 118 0.60 -9.25 1.06
CA ALA A 118 1.94 -8.71 0.89
C ALA A 118 2.57 -8.28 2.21
N LEU A 119 1.79 -7.63 3.09
CA LEU A 119 2.27 -7.24 4.42
C LEU A 119 2.78 -8.44 5.21
N LEU A 120 2.01 -9.52 5.26
CA LEU A 120 2.42 -10.75 5.95
C LEU A 120 3.65 -11.40 5.29
N LEU A 121 3.66 -11.47 3.95
CA LEU A 121 4.79 -12.02 3.20
C LEU A 121 6.06 -11.17 3.33
N SER A 122 5.95 -9.87 3.56
CA SER A 122 7.11 -8.98 3.68
C SER A 122 7.98 -9.29 4.89
N GLY A 123 7.38 -9.75 6.00
CA GLY A 123 8.05 -9.90 7.29
C GLY A 123 8.34 -8.57 8.01
N LEU A 124 7.83 -7.45 7.51
CA LEU A 124 7.94 -6.12 8.13
C LEU A 124 6.88 -5.95 9.24
N PRO A 125 7.01 -4.96 10.13
CA PRO A 125 6.04 -4.68 11.18
C PRO A 125 4.62 -4.54 10.66
N THR A 126 3.67 -5.24 11.30
CA THR A 126 2.27 -5.36 10.86
C THR A 126 1.28 -4.61 11.74
N ASP A 127 1.73 -4.13 12.91
CA ASP A 127 0.90 -3.44 13.90
C ASP A 127 0.34 -2.12 13.39
N ARG A 128 1.12 -1.38 12.60
CA ARG A 128 0.71 -0.12 11.97
C ARG A 128 1.24 -0.06 10.54
N PHE A 129 0.34 0.06 9.58
CA PHE A 129 0.68 0.20 8.16
C PHE A 129 -0.23 1.21 7.46
N CYS A 130 0.17 1.69 6.29
CA CYS A 130 -0.66 2.46 5.39
C CYS A 130 -0.60 1.87 3.98
N PHE A 131 -1.73 1.90 3.30
CA PHE A 131 -1.85 1.53 1.91
C PHE A 131 -2.08 2.80 1.08
N GLU A 132 -1.24 3.02 0.09
CA GLU A 132 -1.14 4.28 -0.65
C GLU A 132 -1.59 4.17 -2.13
N GLY A 133 -2.15 3.00 -2.51
CA GLY A 133 -2.61 2.77 -3.88
C GLY A 133 -1.48 2.66 -4.89
N PHE A 134 -1.58 3.34 -6.03
CA PHE A 134 -0.55 3.39 -7.06
C PHE A 134 0.21 4.71 -7.04
N PRO A 135 1.56 4.71 -7.06
CA PRO A 135 2.35 5.93 -7.21
C PRO A 135 2.02 6.69 -8.49
N PRO A 136 2.12 8.02 -8.49
CA PRO A 136 1.90 8.85 -9.69
C PRO A 136 2.71 8.37 -10.90
N ARG A 137 2.13 8.55 -12.10
CA ARG A 137 2.77 8.05 -13.34
C ARG A 137 3.99 8.88 -13.76
N THR A 138 3.97 10.18 -13.52
CA THR A 138 5.08 11.06 -13.90
C THR A 138 6.16 11.06 -12.83
N GLN A 139 7.43 11.06 -13.24
CA GLN A 139 8.58 11.00 -12.33
C GLN A 139 8.56 12.11 -11.28
N GLY A 140 8.32 13.37 -11.67
CA GLY A 140 8.32 14.49 -10.72
C GLY A 140 7.22 14.39 -9.66
N ALA A 141 5.99 13.97 -10.05
CA ALA A 141 4.91 13.77 -9.09
C ALA A 141 5.18 12.54 -8.19
N ARG A 142 5.80 11.48 -8.73
CA ARG A 142 6.16 10.28 -7.97
C ARG A 142 7.27 10.56 -6.97
N ALA A 143 8.30 11.31 -7.34
CA ALA A 143 9.36 11.73 -6.44
C ALA A 143 8.78 12.53 -5.25
N LYS A 144 7.96 13.54 -5.52
CA LYS A 144 7.28 14.31 -4.47
C LYS A 144 6.42 13.44 -3.55
N TRP A 145 5.67 12.51 -4.13
CA TRP A 145 4.83 11.58 -3.37
C TRP A 145 5.67 10.69 -2.43
N PHE A 146 6.84 10.21 -2.87
CA PHE A 146 7.76 9.49 -2.01
C PHE A 146 8.41 10.38 -0.93
N GLU A 147 8.72 11.64 -1.24
CA GLU A 147 9.23 12.60 -0.26
C GLU A 147 8.23 12.82 0.89
N GLU A 148 6.93 12.93 0.57
CA GLU A 148 5.86 13.07 1.57
C GLU A 148 5.74 11.83 2.48
N LEU A 149 6.08 10.65 1.97
CA LEU A 149 6.05 9.37 2.69
C LEU A 149 7.38 9.03 3.38
N ALA A 150 8.48 9.70 3.08
CA ALA A 150 9.81 9.33 3.54
C ALA A 150 9.96 9.27 5.08
N GLN A 151 9.18 10.11 5.80
CA GLN A 151 9.16 10.17 7.26
C GLN A 151 7.99 9.37 7.88
N GLN A 152 7.27 8.57 7.08
CA GLN A 152 6.18 7.74 7.59
C GLN A 152 6.75 6.62 8.46
N GLU A 153 6.36 6.58 9.75
CA GLU A 153 6.81 5.57 10.70
C GLU A 153 6.10 4.21 10.53
N ARG A 154 4.94 4.21 9.87
CA ARG A 154 4.19 2.98 9.58
C ARG A 154 4.78 2.26 8.38
N THR A 155 4.64 0.94 8.31
CA THR A 155 4.92 0.17 7.11
C THR A 155 4.09 0.70 5.94
N VAL A 156 4.73 1.04 4.82
CA VAL A 156 4.11 1.62 3.62
C VAL A 156 3.90 0.53 2.59
N ILE A 157 2.69 0.42 2.05
CA ILE A 157 2.32 -0.57 1.04
C ILE A 157 1.75 0.17 -0.16
N PHE A 158 2.18 -0.22 -1.37
CA PHE A 158 1.63 0.32 -2.61
C PHE A 158 1.67 -0.71 -3.74
N PHE A 159 0.81 -0.53 -4.73
CA PHE A 159 0.81 -1.33 -5.95
C PHE A 159 1.66 -0.66 -7.03
N GLU A 160 2.27 -1.47 -7.90
CA GLU A 160 2.97 -0.92 -9.06
C GLU A 160 2.86 -1.85 -10.27
N ALA A 161 2.89 -1.24 -11.45
CA ALA A 161 2.91 -1.98 -12.71
C ALA A 161 4.32 -2.52 -13.01
N PRO A 162 4.43 -3.72 -13.60
CA PRO A 162 5.74 -4.38 -13.81
C PRO A 162 6.70 -3.56 -14.67
N HIS A 163 6.22 -2.86 -15.68
CA HIS A 163 7.04 -2.02 -16.56
C HIS A 163 7.54 -0.72 -15.89
N ARG A 164 7.03 -0.36 -14.70
CA ARG A 164 7.39 0.86 -13.96
C ARG A 164 8.23 0.57 -12.70
N ILE A 165 8.27 -0.69 -12.24
CA ILE A 165 8.81 -1.05 -10.93
C ILE A 165 10.25 -0.58 -10.73
N THR A 166 11.11 -0.71 -11.75
CA THR A 166 12.52 -0.33 -11.65
C THR A 166 12.69 1.16 -11.39
N GLU A 167 12.01 2.01 -12.18
CA GLU A 167 12.06 3.47 -11.99
C GLU A 167 11.41 3.89 -10.67
N CYS A 168 10.30 3.22 -10.31
CA CYS A 168 9.60 3.47 -9.06
C CYS A 168 10.50 3.20 -7.84
N LEU A 169 11.25 2.10 -7.83
CA LEU A 169 12.21 1.78 -6.77
C LEU A 169 13.40 2.74 -6.73
N VAL A 170 13.87 3.25 -7.87
CA VAL A 170 14.91 4.27 -7.91
C VAL A 170 14.44 5.57 -7.25
N ASP A 171 13.24 6.04 -7.58
CA ASP A 171 12.67 7.24 -6.97
C ASP A 171 12.38 7.02 -5.47
N ALA A 172 11.90 5.83 -5.08
CA ALA A 172 11.73 5.46 -3.68
C ALA A 172 13.08 5.48 -2.93
N GLY A 173 14.14 4.91 -3.52
CA GLY A 173 15.48 4.91 -2.92
C GLY A 173 16.06 6.30 -2.73
N ALA A 174 15.76 7.24 -3.62
CA ALA A 174 16.16 8.64 -3.48
C ALA A 174 15.49 9.32 -2.27
N ALA A 175 14.24 9.00 -1.97
CA ALA A 175 13.46 9.61 -0.89
C ALA A 175 13.63 8.89 0.46
N PHE A 176 13.55 7.56 0.48
CA PHE A 176 13.59 6.75 1.70
C PHE A 176 15.01 6.38 2.16
N GLY A 177 15.99 6.49 1.27
CA GLY A 177 17.35 5.95 1.45
C GLY A 177 17.46 4.51 0.93
N LEU A 178 18.64 4.19 0.37
CA LEU A 178 18.90 2.88 -0.27
C LEU A 178 18.92 1.71 0.71
N ASP A 179 19.22 1.97 1.98
CA ASP A 179 19.31 0.95 3.04
C ASP A 179 17.94 0.63 3.66
N ARG A 180 16.87 1.38 3.31
CA ARG A 180 15.52 1.11 3.81
C ARG A 180 15.09 -0.30 3.43
N SER A 181 14.70 -1.10 4.41
CA SER A 181 14.20 -2.45 4.20
C SER A 181 12.87 -2.45 3.46
N GLY A 182 12.68 -3.43 2.58
CA GLY A 182 11.44 -3.59 1.84
C GLY A 182 11.24 -5.01 1.32
N ALA A 183 10.10 -5.22 0.70
CA ALA A 183 9.78 -6.45 0.00
C ALA A 183 8.99 -6.16 -1.27
N ILE A 184 9.20 -6.97 -2.30
CA ILE A 184 8.39 -7.04 -3.50
C ILE A 184 7.66 -8.37 -3.48
N CYS A 185 6.33 -8.32 -3.47
CA CYS A 185 5.47 -9.49 -3.58
C CYS A 185 4.83 -9.48 -4.98
N ARG A 186 5.16 -10.46 -5.78
CA ARG A 186 4.74 -10.57 -7.18
C ARG A 186 3.89 -11.81 -7.38
N GLU A 187 2.80 -11.69 -8.16
CA GLU A 187 1.93 -12.81 -8.54
C GLU A 187 1.48 -13.67 -7.34
N MET A 188 1.16 -13.02 -6.22
CA MET A 188 0.76 -13.69 -4.98
C MET A 188 -0.43 -14.64 -5.20
N SER A 189 -0.36 -15.82 -4.59
CA SER A 189 -1.35 -16.90 -4.70
C SER A 189 -1.46 -17.48 -6.14
N LYS A 190 -0.53 -17.14 -7.06
CA LYS A 190 -0.48 -17.66 -8.43
C LYS A 190 0.71 -18.59 -8.62
N HIS A 191 0.77 -19.27 -9.79
CA HIS A 191 1.84 -20.21 -10.11
C HIS A 191 3.26 -19.61 -10.07
N TYR A 192 3.38 -18.32 -10.42
CA TYR A 192 4.65 -17.60 -10.44
C TYR A 192 4.83 -16.66 -9.26
N GLU A 193 4.25 -17.02 -8.10
CA GLU A 193 4.45 -16.26 -6.86
C GLU A 193 5.95 -16.11 -6.55
N GLU A 194 6.37 -14.88 -6.30
CA GLU A 194 7.74 -14.57 -5.93
C GLU A 194 7.75 -13.46 -4.88
N VAL A 195 8.54 -13.67 -3.83
CA VAL A 195 8.74 -12.67 -2.77
C VAL A 195 10.22 -12.38 -2.63
N VAL A 196 10.61 -11.14 -2.88
CA VAL A 196 11.99 -10.66 -2.75
C VAL A 196 12.05 -9.67 -1.60
N ARG A 197 12.93 -9.93 -0.64
CA ARG A 197 13.14 -9.10 0.55
C ARG A 197 14.56 -8.58 0.57
N GLY A 198 14.75 -7.37 1.06
CA GLY A 198 16.07 -6.76 1.19
C GLY A 198 15.99 -5.25 1.35
N SER A 199 17.11 -4.57 1.23
CA SER A 199 17.19 -3.12 1.11
C SER A 199 16.63 -2.65 -0.23
N ILE A 200 16.23 -1.38 -0.33
CA ILE A 200 15.79 -0.80 -1.62
C ILE A 200 16.88 -0.97 -2.68
N ALA A 201 18.18 -0.86 -2.32
CA ALA A 201 19.29 -1.12 -3.25
C ALA A 201 19.27 -2.53 -3.84
N GLU A 202 19.03 -3.55 -3.01
CA GLU A 202 18.92 -4.93 -3.45
C GLU A 202 17.67 -5.16 -4.30
N LEU A 203 16.53 -4.55 -3.93
CA LEU A 203 15.31 -4.61 -4.73
C LEU A 203 15.47 -3.94 -6.11
N ILE A 204 16.19 -2.81 -6.21
CA ILE A 204 16.55 -2.19 -7.49
C ILE A 204 17.43 -3.13 -8.33
N THR A 205 18.39 -3.79 -7.71
CA THR A 205 19.27 -4.74 -8.38
C THR A 205 18.47 -5.91 -8.95
N TRP A 206 17.56 -6.47 -8.16
CA TRP A 206 16.65 -7.52 -8.61
C TRP A 206 15.77 -7.05 -9.78
N ALA A 207 15.18 -5.85 -9.68
CA ALA A 207 14.30 -5.31 -10.72
C ALA A 207 15.02 -5.04 -12.04
N LYS A 208 16.34 -4.79 -12.02
CA LYS A 208 17.19 -4.61 -13.21
C LYS A 208 17.70 -5.92 -13.81
N SER A 209 17.65 -7.02 -13.07
CA SER A 209 18.28 -8.30 -13.46
C SER A 209 17.49 -9.11 -14.50
N LYS A 210 16.19 -8.81 -14.66
CA LYS A 210 15.28 -9.58 -15.52
C LYS A 210 14.09 -8.73 -15.98
N GLU A 211 13.36 -9.21 -16.96
CA GLU A 211 12.05 -8.68 -17.32
C GLU A 211 11.03 -9.04 -16.22
N ILE A 212 10.31 -8.04 -15.71
CA ILE A 212 9.31 -8.23 -14.68
C ILE A 212 7.92 -8.25 -15.32
N LEU A 213 7.15 -9.28 -15.02
CA LEU A 213 5.77 -9.47 -15.47
C LEU A 213 4.85 -9.74 -14.29
N GLY A 214 3.56 -9.53 -14.50
CA GLY A 214 2.50 -9.83 -13.51
C GLY A 214 2.20 -8.66 -12.57
N GLU A 215 1.46 -8.93 -11.52
CA GLU A 215 1.00 -7.94 -10.54
C GLU A 215 2.00 -7.82 -9.39
N ILE A 216 2.26 -6.59 -8.95
CA ILE A 216 3.29 -6.29 -7.96
C ILE A 216 2.70 -5.48 -6.82
N THR A 217 2.98 -5.93 -5.61
CA THR A 217 2.79 -5.15 -4.37
C THR A 217 4.15 -4.91 -3.74
N VAL A 218 4.45 -3.65 -3.44
CA VAL A 218 5.68 -3.25 -2.75
C VAL A 218 5.33 -2.93 -1.30
N VAL A 219 6.17 -3.38 -0.39
CA VAL A 219 6.08 -3.10 1.05
C VAL A 219 7.41 -2.53 1.50
N LEU A 220 7.40 -1.33 2.07
CA LEU A 220 8.60 -0.66 2.62
C LEU A 220 8.46 -0.49 4.12
N ALA A 221 9.55 -0.68 4.83
CA ALA A 221 9.60 -0.43 6.27
C ALA A 221 9.31 1.04 6.57
N GLY A 222 8.62 1.30 7.67
CA GLY A 222 8.44 2.64 8.19
C GLY A 222 9.77 3.32 8.51
N PHE A 223 9.73 4.63 8.63
CA PHE A 223 10.87 5.41 9.12
C PHE A 223 11.10 5.07 10.59
N ASP A 224 12.33 4.73 10.93
CA ASP A 224 12.75 4.59 12.31
C ASP A 224 13.51 5.86 12.73
N PRO A 225 12.93 6.71 13.59
CA PRO A 225 13.61 7.90 14.07
C PRO A 225 14.96 7.60 14.76
N ALA A 226 15.08 6.40 15.37
CA ALA A 226 16.33 5.98 16.02
C ALA A 226 17.41 5.56 15.02
N SER A 227 17.05 5.21 13.78
CA SER A 227 17.99 4.86 12.72
C SER A 227 18.67 6.07 12.08
N ARG A 228 18.25 7.28 12.42
CA ARG A 228 18.93 8.52 12.01
C ARG A 228 20.27 8.60 12.74
N GLN A 229 21.30 7.92 12.23
CA GLN A 229 22.67 8.23 12.58
C GLN A 229 22.97 9.63 12.04
N ILE A 230 22.64 10.64 12.86
CA ILE A 230 23.15 11.98 12.62
C ILE A 230 24.62 11.86 12.95
N ALA A 231 25.48 12.23 12.01
CA ALA A 231 26.92 12.25 12.26
C ALA A 231 27.17 13.07 13.53
N ASP A 232 28.01 12.57 14.43
CA ASP A 232 28.33 13.28 15.67
C ASP A 232 28.77 14.72 15.39
N GLU A 233 29.44 14.94 14.25
CA GLU A 233 29.86 16.25 13.75
C GLU A 233 28.68 17.22 13.54
N ASP A 234 27.55 16.75 13.00
CA ASP A 234 26.36 17.58 12.78
C ASP A 234 25.66 17.93 14.11
N LEU A 235 25.61 16.98 15.05
CA LEU A 235 25.09 17.21 16.40
C LEU A 235 25.94 18.24 17.14
N ILE A 236 27.26 18.10 17.06
CA ILE A 236 28.24 18.97 17.69
C ILE A 236 28.12 20.38 17.11
N LYS A 237 28.12 20.52 15.80
CA LYS A 237 27.98 21.79 15.10
C LYS A 237 26.74 22.56 15.54
N MET A 238 25.61 21.90 15.62
CA MET A 238 24.34 22.54 16.02
C MET A 238 24.32 22.94 17.48
N VAL A 239 24.97 22.17 18.37
CA VAL A 239 25.13 22.59 19.78
C VAL A 239 25.93 23.85 19.87
N PHE A 240 27.03 23.96 19.13
CA PHE A 240 27.83 25.18 19.09
C PHE A 240 27.10 26.39 18.50
N GLU A 241 26.31 26.20 17.41
CA GLU A 241 25.50 27.27 16.83
C GLU A 241 24.47 27.82 17.87
N LEU A 242 23.88 26.96 18.70
CA LEU A 242 22.96 27.38 19.76
C LEU A 242 23.72 28.08 20.93
N GLU A 243 24.91 27.62 21.26
CA GLU A 243 25.75 28.29 22.28
C GLU A 243 26.19 29.70 21.82
N GLU A 244 26.49 29.89 20.52
CA GLU A 244 26.87 31.19 19.96
C GLU A 244 25.72 32.22 20.03
N ILE A 245 24.49 31.81 19.97
CA ILE A 245 23.31 32.68 20.13
C ILE A 245 22.88 32.87 21.60
N GLY A 246 23.67 32.33 22.57
CA GLY A 246 23.50 32.58 24.00
C GLY A 246 22.78 31.51 24.78
N GLU A 247 22.47 30.37 24.17
CA GLU A 247 21.86 29.24 24.89
C GLU A 247 22.87 28.54 25.79
N SER A 248 22.44 28.08 26.94
CA SER A 248 23.28 27.22 27.77
C SER A 248 23.52 25.87 27.11
N ARG A 249 24.74 25.28 27.30
CA ARG A 249 25.05 23.94 26.76
C ARG A 249 24.01 22.89 27.06
N LYS A 250 23.44 22.92 28.26
CA LYS A 250 22.39 21.99 28.69
C LYS A 250 21.10 22.16 27.88
N GLU A 251 20.75 23.41 27.58
CA GLU A 251 19.55 23.74 26.80
C GLU A 251 19.80 23.45 25.31
N ALA A 252 20.97 23.79 24.78
CA ALA A 252 21.37 23.47 23.42
C ALA A 252 21.32 21.97 23.17
N ILE A 253 21.90 21.13 24.04
CA ILE A 253 21.82 19.68 23.95
C ILE A 253 20.36 19.21 23.97
N ALA A 254 19.50 19.78 24.81
CA ALA A 254 18.11 19.39 24.88
C ALA A 254 17.33 19.79 23.62
N GLN A 255 17.61 20.95 23.03
CA GLN A 255 16.99 21.41 21.78
C GLN A 255 17.43 20.55 20.58
N VAL A 256 18.74 20.28 20.46
CA VAL A 256 19.27 19.41 19.42
C VAL A 256 18.69 18.00 19.53
N ALA A 257 18.67 17.42 20.72
CA ALA A 257 18.08 16.11 20.96
C ALA A 257 16.59 16.05 20.57
N LYS A 258 15.83 17.10 20.90
CA LYS A 258 14.41 17.22 20.51
C LYS A 258 14.24 17.40 18.99
N LYS A 259 15.04 18.25 18.36
CA LYS A 259 14.99 18.53 16.92
C LYS A 259 15.24 17.29 16.08
N TYR A 260 16.15 16.43 16.52
CA TYR A 260 16.56 15.24 15.79
C TYR A 260 15.93 13.93 16.34
N ALA A 261 15.03 14.04 17.32
CA ALA A 261 14.37 12.90 17.96
C ALA A 261 15.36 11.84 18.51
N VAL A 262 16.53 12.27 19.00
CA VAL A 262 17.53 11.40 19.64
C VAL A 262 17.52 11.58 21.16
N ALA A 263 18.05 10.57 21.88
CA ALA A 263 18.20 10.71 23.32
C ALA A 263 19.24 11.81 23.65
N LYS A 264 18.98 12.63 24.68
CA LYS A 264 19.92 13.67 25.13
C LYS A 264 21.33 13.13 25.39
N ARG A 265 21.42 11.87 25.82
CA ARG A 265 22.67 11.19 26.06
C ARG A 265 23.52 11.05 24.78
N VAL A 266 22.91 10.77 23.63
CA VAL A 266 23.60 10.66 22.34
C VAL A 266 24.31 11.97 21.99
N VAL A 267 23.57 13.10 22.09
CA VAL A 267 24.16 14.44 21.85
C VAL A 267 25.23 14.78 22.86
N PHE A 268 25.04 14.41 24.13
CA PHE A 268 26.03 14.63 25.17
C PHE A 268 27.30 13.81 24.93
N ASP A 269 27.19 12.52 24.60
CA ASP A 269 28.31 11.63 24.34
C ASP A 269 29.12 12.12 23.12
N ALA A 270 28.46 12.58 22.04
CA ALA A 270 29.11 13.23 20.89
C ALA A 270 29.95 14.46 21.31
N MET A 271 29.38 15.33 22.14
CA MET A 271 30.08 16.51 22.66
C MET A 271 31.26 16.17 23.58
N VAL A 272 31.20 15.04 24.29
CA VAL A 272 32.31 14.56 25.15
C VAL A 272 33.44 14.00 24.30
N THR A 273 33.12 13.21 23.27
CA THR A 273 34.10 12.63 22.35
C THR A 273 34.87 13.72 21.62
N TYR A 274 34.17 14.73 21.10
CA TYR A 274 34.80 15.89 20.45
C TYR A 274 35.83 16.61 21.34
N LYS A 275 35.47 16.84 22.64
CA LYS A 275 36.37 17.48 23.58
C LYS A 275 37.61 16.65 23.91
N SER A 276 37.55 15.33 23.76
CA SER A 276 38.71 14.46 23.98
C SER A 276 39.71 14.47 22.82
N GLU A 277 39.19 14.70 21.59
CA GLU A 277 39.99 14.76 20.38
C GLU A 277 40.71 16.15 20.19
N ASP A 278 40.07 17.24 20.65
CA ASP A 278 40.63 18.60 20.59
C ASP A 278 41.76 18.85 21.63
N LYS A 279 42.13 17.84 22.43
CA LYS A 279 43.16 17.91 23.45
C LYS A 279 44.46 17.16 23.11
N ILE A 280 44.57 16.63 21.88
CA ILE A 280 45.76 15.98 21.35
C ILE A 280 46.35 16.90 20.26
#